data_ac33292a497fb281ee67625bde2c9a63
#
_entry.id   ac33292a497fb281ee67625bde2c9a63
#
_cell.length_a   1.000
_cell.length_b   1.000
_cell.length_c   1.000
_cell.angle_alpha   90.00
_cell.angle_beta   90.00
_cell.angle_gamma   90.00
#
_symmetry.space_group_name_H-M   'P 1'
#
loop_
_entity.id
_entity.type
_entity.pdbx_description
1 polymer ?
#
loop_
_entity_poly.entity_id
_entity_poly.type
_entity_poly.pdbx_seq_one_letter_code
_entity_poly.pdbx_strand_id
1 'polypeptide(L)'
;MKVILASQNQHKLVELSAILSQLGFEIALESEYGLHVDVDETGTTFEENSLLKAEAVMKASGMPVLADDSGLMVDALDGAPGVYSARYGHKSSDAERIAYLLENLKDVPAERRTAKFVCVITCLWPDGRRIVARGECPGQILFAPKGTGGFGYDPVFYLPELEKTYAELAPEEKNAIYL
;
A
#
# COMPACT_ATOMS: atom_id res chain seq x y z
N MET A 1 0.52 -21.49 8.84
CA MET A 1 -0.88 -21.10 9.20
C MET A 1 -1.53 -20.47 7.98
N LYS A 2 -2.77 -20.89 7.62
CA LYS A 2 -3.50 -20.30 6.47
C LYS A 2 -4.17 -19.00 6.89
N VAL A 3 -4.03 -17.97 6.06
CA VAL A 3 -4.59 -16.63 6.27
C VAL A 3 -5.14 -16.11 4.96
N ILE A 4 -6.32 -15.53 4.97
CA ILE A 4 -6.88 -14.87 3.79
C ILE A 4 -6.37 -13.43 3.71
N LEU A 5 -5.87 -13.04 2.54
CA LEU A 5 -5.58 -11.64 2.24
C LEU A 5 -6.84 -10.95 1.76
N ALA A 6 -7.30 -9.96 2.53
CA ALA A 6 -8.43 -9.10 2.17
C ALA A 6 -7.98 -8.05 1.13
N SER A 7 -7.70 -8.51 -0.08
CA SER A 7 -7.29 -7.69 -1.21
C SER A 7 -7.54 -8.41 -2.51
N GLN A 8 -7.84 -7.67 -3.55
CA GLN A 8 -7.91 -8.18 -4.94
C GLN A 8 -6.62 -7.84 -5.72
N ASN A 9 -5.65 -7.22 -5.07
CA ASN A 9 -4.42 -6.77 -5.69
C ASN A 9 -3.37 -7.90 -5.71
N GLN A 10 -3.11 -8.46 -6.90
CA GLN A 10 -2.12 -9.52 -7.11
C GLN A 10 -0.69 -9.08 -6.77
N HIS A 11 -0.33 -7.81 -6.97
CA HIS A 11 1.00 -7.31 -6.61
C HIS A 11 1.21 -7.38 -5.10
N LYS A 12 0.21 -7.00 -4.31
CA LYS A 12 0.27 -7.10 -2.84
C LYS A 12 0.35 -8.56 -2.37
N LEU A 13 -0.38 -9.47 -3.02
CA LEU A 13 -0.28 -10.90 -2.71
C LEU A 13 1.15 -11.40 -2.88
N VAL A 14 1.79 -11.08 -4.00
CA VAL A 14 3.18 -11.50 -4.27
C VAL A 14 4.15 -10.94 -3.24
N GLU A 15 4.08 -9.65 -2.96
CA GLU A 15 4.95 -8.97 -1.99
C GLU A 15 4.78 -9.52 -0.57
N LEU A 16 3.54 -9.59 -0.08
CA LEU A 16 3.26 -10.09 1.27
C LEU A 16 3.55 -11.58 1.41
N SER A 17 3.28 -12.40 0.38
CA SER A 17 3.61 -13.82 0.40
C SER A 17 5.12 -14.06 0.48
N ALA A 18 5.92 -13.28 -0.26
CA ALA A 18 7.37 -13.39 -0.21
C ALA A 18 7.94 -13.12 1.19
N ILE A 19 7.33 -12.19 1.92
CA ILE A 19 7.76 -11.82 3.27
C ILE A 19 7.24 -12.81 4.31
N LEU A 20 5.94 -13.10 4.29
CA LEU A 20 5.26 -13.81 5.37
C LEU A 20 5.36 -15.33 5.27
N SER A 21 5.68 -15.88 4.08
CA SER A 21 5.95 -17.32 3.93
C SER A 21 7.15 -17.77 4.78
N GLN A 22 8.15 -16.91 4.96
CA GLN A 22 9.31 -17.17 5.81
C GLN A 22 8.94 -17.31 7.29
N LEU A 23 7.78 -16.76 7.68
CA LEU A 23 7.22 -16.85 9.03
C LEU A 23 6.20 -17.98 9.19
N GLY A 24 6.07 -18.85 8.18
CA GLY A 24 5.16 -19.98 8.19
C GLY A 24 3.69 -19.63 7.89
N PHE A 25 3.43 -18.47 7.30
CA PHE A 25 2.10 -18.12 6.80
C PHE A 25 1.92 -18.57 5.36
N GLU A 26 0.78 -19.17 5.08
CA GLU A 26 0.29 -19.47 3.74
C GLU A 26 -0.83 -18.48 3.43
N ILE A 27 -0.58 -17.57 2.50
CA ILE A 27 -1.51 -16.49 2.18
C ILE A 27 -2.21 -16.80 0.87
N ALA A 28 -3.52 -16.64 0.84
CA ALA A 28 -4.34 -16.78 -0.35
C ALA A 28 -5.31 -15.60 -0.46
N LEU A 29 -5.70 -15.25 -1.67
CA LEU A 29 -6.71 -14.21 -1.89
C LEU A 29 -8.10 -14.69 -1.46
N GLU A 30 -8.96 -13.74 -1.09
CA GLU A 30 -10.36 -14.01 -0.80
C GLU A 30 -11.08 -14.73 -1.95
N SER A 31 -10.72 -14.41 -3.20
CA SER A 31 -11.28 -15.04 -4.40
C SER A 31 -10.99 -16.54 -4.51
N GLU A 32 -9.89 -17.03 -3.96
CA GLU A 32 -9.56 -18.45 -3.90
C GLU A 32 -10.49 -19.24 -2.98
N TYR A 33 -11.17 -18.56 -2.08
CA TYR A 33 -12.20 -19.10 -1.20
C TYR A 33 -13.62 -18.80 -1.69
N GLY A 34 -13.76 -18.32 -2.95
CA GLY A 34 -15.05 -17.95 -3.52
C GLY A 34 -15.67 -16.70 -2.89
N LEU A 35 -14.87 -15.88 -2.22
CA LEU A 35 -15.31 -14.66 -1.59
C LEU A 35 -14.98 -13.45 -2.49
N HIS A 36 -15.91 -12.52 -2.54
CA HIS A 36 -15.76 -11.22 -3.19
C HIS A 36 -16.42 -10.18 -2.29
N VAL A 37 -15.67 -9.76 -1.28
CA VAL A 37 -16.17 -8.82 -0.28
C VAL A 37 -15.85 -7.40 -0.72
N ASP A 38 -16.88 -6.66 -1.08
CA ASP A 38 -16.75 -5.24 -1.36
C ASP A 38 -16.81 -4.46 -0.05
N VAL A 39 -15.80 -3.65 0.22
CA VAL A 39 -15.67 -2.89 1.45
C VAL A 39 -15.55 -1.41 1.13
N ASP A 40 -16.51 -0.65 1.60
CA ASP A 40 -16.41 0.81 1.58
C ASP A 40 -15.33 1.27 2.58
N GLU A 41 -14.22 1.73 2.06
CA GLU A 41 -13.12 2.28 2.85
C GLU A 41 -13.47 3.71 3.29
N THR A 42 -14.31 3.80 4.31
CA THR A 42 -14.82 5.06 4.87
C THR A 42 -13.96 5.63 5.98
N GLY A 43 -12.88 4.93 6.34
CA GLY A 43 -11.94 5.37 7.36
C GLY A 43 -11.15 6.61 6.94
N THR A 44 -10.74 7.37 7.92
CA THR A 44 -9.89 8.56 7.74
C THR A 44 -8.41 8.26 7.96
N THR A 45 -8.09 7.07 8.44
CA THR A 45 -6.73 6.57 8.66
C THR A 45 -6.53 5.22 7.98
N PHE A 46 -5.26 4.88 7.72
CA PHE A 46 -4.89 3.57 7.18
C PHE A 46 -5.27 2.44 8.14
N GLU A 47 -5.14 2.68 9.44
CA GLU A 47 -5.54 1.73 10.49
C GLU A 47 -7.03 1.41 10.44
N GLU A 48 -7.87 2.43 10.30
CA GLU A 48 -9.32 2.23 10.18
C GLU A 48 -9.68 1.44 8.93
N ASN A 49 -9.13 1.79 7.77
CA ASN A 49 -9.43 1.11 6.52
C ASN A 49 -8.92 -0.33 6.50
N SER A 50 -7.71 -0.61 7.00
CA SER A 50 -7.20 -1.98 7.09
C SER A 50 -8.07 -2.84 8.01
N LEU A 51 -8.55 -2.28 9.13
CA LEU A 51 -9.44 -2.97 10.05
C LEU A 51 -10.81 -3.24 9.41
N LEU A 52 -11.41 -2.26 8.74
CA LEU A 52 -12.70 -2.45 8.04
C LEU A 52 -12.63 -3.62 7.04
N LYS A 53 -11.55 -3.68 6.26
CA LYS A 53 -11.33 -4.78 5.31
C LYS A 53 -11.16 -6.12 6.03
N ALA A 54 -10.34 -6.17 7.06
CA ALA A 54 -10.10 -7.40 7.82
C ALA A 54 -11.39 -7.93 8.46
N GLU A 55 -12.19 -7.06 9.07
CA GLU A 55 -13.46 -7.45 9.71
C GLU A 55 -14.48 -7.98 8.71
N ALA A 56 -14.63 -7.31 7.56
CA ALA A 56 -15.59 -7.72 6.55
C ALA A 56 -15.28 -9.11 6.00
N VAL A 57 -14.01 -9.36 5.63
CA VAL A 57 -13.59 -10.66 5.09
C VAL A 57 -13.59 -11.75 6.18
N MET A 58 -13.20 -11.40 7.42
CA MET A 58 -13.24 -12.35 8.54
C MET A 58 -14.67 -12.78 8.86
N LYS A 59 -15.64 -11.87 8.86
CA LYS A 59 -17.07 -12.18 9.06
C LYS A 59 -17.61 -13.09 7.95
N ALA A 60 -17.17 -12.89 6.71
CA ALA A 60 -17.61 -13.70 5.56
C ALA A 60 -16.96 -15.08 5.53
N SER A 61 -15.70 -15.20 5.95
CA SER A 61 -14.91 -16.42 5.82
C SER A 61 -14.89 -17.30 7.08
N GLY A 62 -15.00 -16.71 8.26
CA GLY A 62 -14.74 -17.38 9.53
C GLY A 62 -13.29 -17.79 9.75
N MET A 63 -12.35 -17.26 8.95
CA MET A 63 -10.93 -17.60 8.96
C MET A 63 -10.07 -16.41 9.44
N PRO A 64 -8.82 -16.67 9.85
CA PRO A 64 -7.86 -15.59 10.06
C PRO A 64 -7.68 -14.77 8.78
N VAL A 65 -7.66 -13.44 8.91
CA VAL A 65 -7.56 -12.51 7.80
C VAL A 65 -6.41 -11.53 8.03
N LEU A 66 -5.69 -11.26 6.98
CA LEU A 66 -4.71 -10.20 6.88
C LEU A 66 -5.24 -9.16 5.90
N ALA A 67 -5.32 -7.92 6.32
CA ALA A 67 -5.66 -6.80 5.46
C ALA A 67 -4.58 -5.73 5.55
N ASP A 68 -4.30 -5.08 4.44
CA ASP A 68 -3.44 -3.92 4.41
C ASP A 68 -4.19 -2.69 3.91
N ASP A 69 -3.79 -1.54 4.39
CA ASP A 69 -4.05 -0.27 3.74
C ASP A 69 -2.75 0.52 3.63
N SER A 70 -2.49 1.01 2.44
CA SER A 70 -1.20 1.62 2.10
C SER A 70 -1.41 2.84 1.24
N GLY A 71 -0.52 3.81 1.35
CA GLY A 71 -0.59 4.99 0.52
C GLY A 71 0.63 5.87 0.62
N LEU A 72 0.65 6.85 -0.26
CA LEU A 72 1.65 7.89 -0.34
C LEU A 72 1.17 9.10 0.45
N MET A 73 2.01 9.63 1.32
CA MET A 73 1.78 10.91 2.02
C MET A 73 2.85 11.91 1.60
N VAL A 74 2.44 13.07 1.07
CA VAL A 74 3.35 14.13 0.63
C VAL A 74 3.21 15.33 1.54
N ASP A 75 4.32 15.75 2.15
CA ASP A 75 4.30 16.80 3.18
C ASP A 75 3.79 18.14 2.64
N ALA A 76 4.20 18.53 1.44
CA ALA A 76 3.76 19.77 0.79
C ALA A 76 2.27 19.78 0.41
N LEU A 77 1.59 18.65 0.48
CA LEU A 77 0.17 18.49 0.23
C LEU A 77 -0.62 18.11 1.50
N ASP A 78 -0.08 18.46 2.66
CA ASP A 78 -0.70 18.17 3.97
C ASP A 78 -1.03 16.67 4.16
N GLY A 79 -0.18 15.80 3.63
CA GLY A 79 -0.33 14.35 3.70
C GLY A 79 -1.15 13.72 2.58
N ALA A 80 -1.70 14.51 1.65
CA ALA A 80 -2.35 13.93 0.47
C ALA A 80 -1.32 13.22 -0.43
N PRO A 81 -1.72 12.21 -1.20
CA PRO A 81 -3.05 11.60 -1.31
C PRO A 81 -3.52 10.77 -0.10
N GLY A 82 -2.62 10.27 0.77
CA GLY A 82 -2.96 9.53 1.98
C GLY A 82 -3.85 8.31 1.71
N VAL A 83 -4.93 8.16 2.46
CA VAL A 83 -5.90 7.05 2.29
C VAL A 83 -6.60 7.05 0.91
N TYR A 84 -6.51 8.15 0.17
CA TYR A 84 -7.07 8.27 -1.19
C TYR A 84 -6.08 7.90 -2.30
N SER A 85 -4.92 7.33 -1.97
CA SER A 85 -3.84 7.06 -2.95
C SER A 85 -4.31 6.27 -4.17
N ALA A 86 -5.14 5.24 -4.00
CA ALA A 86 -5.63 4.42 -5.09
C ALA A 86 -6.69 5.10 -5.98
N ARG A 87 -7.29 6.20 -5.52
CA ARG A 87 -8.37 6.93 -6.20
C ARG A 87 -8.12 8.44 -6.30
N TYR A 88 -6.85 8.85 -6.14
CA TYR A 88 -6.45 10.24 -6.09
C TYR A 88 -6.86 10.99 -7.36
N GLY A 89 -7.54 12.14 -7.17
CA GLY A 89 -8.07 12.97 -8.25
C GLY A 89 -9.13 12.27 -9.10
N HIS A 90 -9.76 11.18 -8.61
CA HIS A 90 -10.71 10.36 -9.36
C HIS A 90 -10.13 9.83 -10.69
N LYS A 91 -8.81 9.55 -10.73
CA LYS A 91 -8.12 9.06 -11.90
C LYS A 91 -8.18 7.54 -11.99
N SER A 92 -8.23 7.03 -13.22
CA SER A 92 -8.44 5.62 -13.51
C SER A 92 -7.16 4.79 -13.63
N SER A 93 -6.03 5.45 -13.89
CA SER A 93 -4.73 4.77 -14.07
C SER A 93 -3.64 5.36 -13.17
N ASP A 94 -2.58 4.57 -12.93
CA ASP A 94 -1.41 5.03 -12.17
C ASP A 94 -0.73 6.22 -12.86
N ALA A 95 -0.61 6.19 -14.18
CA ALA A 95 -0.02 7.29 -14.95
C ALA A 95 -0.82 8.59 -14.78
N GLU A 96 -2.15 8.52 -14.78
CA GLU A 96 -3.00 9.69 -14.57
C GLU A 96 -2.93 10.21 -13.13
N ARG A 97 -2.84 9.32 -12.13
CA ARG A 97 -2.66 9.68 -10.72
C ARG A 97 -1.32 10.36 -10.49
N ILE A 98 -0.24 9.83 -11.11
CA ILE A 98 1.09 10.45 -11.08
C ILE A 98 1.06 11.83 -11.72
N ALA A 99 0.48 11.97 -12.91
CA ALA A 99 0.38 13.25 -13.59
C ALA A 99 -0.38 14.29 -12.75
N TYR A 100 -1.46 13.88 -12.11
CA TYR A 100 -2.23 14.73 -11.21
C TYR A 100 -1.44 15.13 -9.96
N LEU A 101 -0.69 14.20 -9.36
CA LEU A 101 0.20 14.49 -8.25
C LEU A 101 1.27 15.51 -8.62
N LEU A 102 1.93 15.32 -9.77
CA LEU A 102 2.98 16.22 -10.24
C LEU A 102 2.44 17.61 -10.58
N GLU A 103 1.23 17.71 -11.13
CA GLU A 103 0.57 19.01 -11.35
C GLU A 103 0.32 19.75 -10.03
N ASN A 104 -0.13 19.03 -8.99
CA ASN A 104 -0.32 19.63 -7.67
C ASN A 104 0.99 20.04 -6.99
N LEU A 105 2.12 19.52 -7.44
CA LEU A 105 3.46 19.82 -6.92
C LEU A 105 4.27 20.74 -7.83
N LYS A 106 3.72 21.26 -8.93
CA LYS A 106 4.47 22.00 -9.95
C LYS A 106 5.25 23.21 -9.41
N ASP A 107 4.69 23.90 -8.41
CA ASP A 107 5.30 25.09 -7.80
C ASP A 107 6.07 24.76 -6.51
N VAL A 108 6.22 23.47 -6.16
CA VAL A 108 6.93 23.01 -4.98
C VAL A 108 8.38 22.68 -5.34
N PRO A 109 9.37 23.38 -4.75
CA PRO A 109 10.78 23.13 -5.03
C PRO A 109 11.24 21.75 -4.49
N ALA A 110 12.36 21.25 -5.01
CA ALA A 110 12.85 19.91 -4.73
C ALA A 110 13.00 19.60 -3.23
N GLU A 111 13.55 20.55 -2.46
CA GLU A 111 13.80 20.41 -1.02
C GLU A 111 12.52 20.33 -0.18
N ARG A 112 11.36 20.66 -0.75
CA ARG A 112 10.05 20.60 -0.10
C ARG A 112 9.17 19.48 -0.61
N ARG A 113 9.70 18.57 -1.43
CA ARG A 113 8.99 17.43 -2.00
C ARG A 113 9.17 16.15 -1.16
N THR A 114 9.38 16.31 0.15
CA THR A 114 9.46 15.17 1.07
C THR A 114 8.14 14.43 1.15
N ALA A 115 8.24 13.12 1.19
CA ALA A 115 7.09 12.22 1.22
C ALA A 115 7.42 10.94 1.97
N LYS A 116 6.41 10.13 2.25
CA LYS A 116 6.59 8.77 2.75
C LYS A 116 5.53 7.85 2.20
N PHE A 117 5.91 6.61 1.94
CA PHE A 117 4.95 5.53 1.86
C PHE A 117 4.60 5.04 3.26
N VAL A 118 3.32 4.77 3.46
CA VAL A 118 2.80 4.19 4.69
C VAL A 118 2.11 2.89 4.33
N CYS A 119 2.38 1.86 5.11
CA CYS A 119 1.67 0.58 5.04
C CYS A 119 1.19 0.22 6.44
N VAL A 120 -0.09 -0.04 6.58
CA VAL A 120 -0.68 -0.59 7.80
C VAL A 120 -1.24 -1.96 7.50
N ILE A 121 -0.82 -2.94 8.30
CA ILE A 121 -1.30 -4.32 8.19
C ILE A 121 -2.10 -4.64 9.45
N THR A 122 -3.31 -5.12 9.26
CA THR A 122 -4.15 -5.68 10.34
C THR A 122 -4.29 -7.18 10.13
N CYS A 123 -3.90 -7.95 11.11
CA CYS A 123 -4.20 -9.38 11.19
C CYS A 123 -5.29 -9.61 12.24
N LEU A 124 -6.39 -10.26 11.85
CA LEU A 124 -7.57 -10.48 12.68
C LEU A 124 -7.92 -11.97 12.68
N TRP A 125 -8.18 -12.51 13.88
CA TRP A 125 -8.59 -13.89 14.09
C TRP A 125 -10.07 -13.99 14.50
N PRO A 126 -10.73 -15.11 14.19
CA PRO A 126 -12.13 -15.32 14.59
C PRO A 126 -12.38 -15.29 16.09
N ASP A 127 -11.35 -15.55 16.91
CA ASP A 127 -11.42 -15.47 18.38
C ASP A 127 -11.29 -14.05 18.94
N GLY A 128 -11.19 -13.04 18.05
CA GLY A 128 -11.07 -11.62 18.41
C GLY A 128 -9.65 -11.13 18.63
N ARG A 129 -8.64 -11.99 18.54
CA ARG A 129 -7.24 -11.53 18.55
C ARG A 129 -6.97 -10.64 17.36
N ARG A 130 -6.22 -9.58 17.60
CA ARG A 130 -5.85 -8.61 16.57
C ARG A 130 -4.42 -8.16 16.75
N ILE A 131 -3.70 -8.08 15.62
CA ILE A 131 -2.38 -7.44 15.54
C ILE A 131 -2.47 -6.36 14.47
N VAL A 132 -1.97 -5.17 14.79
CA VAL A 132 -1.83 -4.06 13.84
C VAL A 132 -0.37 -3.66 13.82
N ALA A 133 0.21 -3.61 12.62
CA ALA A 133 1.56 -3.12 12.39
C ALA A 133 1.53 -1.97 11.39
N ARG A 134 2.38 -0.97 11.62
CA ARG A 134 2.56 0.19 10.74
C ARG A 134 4.02 0.31 10.35
N GLY A 135 4.27 0.38 9.05
CA GLY A 135 5.57 0.69 8.46
C GLY A 135 5.52 2.01 7.70
N GLU A 136 6.63 2.73 7.70
CA GLU A 136 6.79 3.97 6.94
C GLU A 136 8.15 3.96 6.25
N CYS A 137 8.18 4.35 4.99
CA CYS A 137 9.40 4.53 4.22
C CYS A 137 9.50 5.97 3.74
N PRO A 138 10.42 6.78 4.27
CA PRO A 138 10.62 8.16 3.84
C PRO A 138 11.31 8.23 2.48
N GLY A 139 10.98 9.26 1.72
CA GLY A 139 11.56 9.53 0.41
C GLY A 139 11.19 10.92 -0.10
N GLN A 140 11.30 11.09 -1.41
CA GLN A 140 11.01 12.37 -2.08
C GLN A 140 10.25 12.12 -3.38
N ILE A 141 9.46 13.10 -3.81
CA ILE A 141 8.78 13.06 -5.10
C ILE A 141 9.61 13.74 -6.16
N LEU A 142 9.96 13.01 -7.21
CA LEU A 142 10.65 13.55 -8.39
C LEU A 142 9.74 14.49 -9.20
N PHE A 143 10.34 15.25 -10.12
CA PHE A 143 9.62 16.10 -11.06
C PHE A 143 9.02 15.33 -12.24
N ALA A 144 9.58 14.16 -12.55
CA ALA A 144 9.13 13.29 -13.64
C ALA A 144 9.29 11.81 -13.24
N PRO A 145 8.49 10.91 -13.82
CA PRO A 145 8.62 9.48 -13.61
C PRO A 145 9.99 8.94 -14.08
N LYS A 146 10.54 7.97 -13.34
CA LYS A 146 11.76 7.25 -13.66
C LYS A 146 11.64 5.79 -13.26
N GLY A 147 12.02 4.88 -14.17
CA GLY A 147 11.85 3.44 -13.97
C GLY A 147 10.50 2.90 -14.45
N THR A 148 10.43 1.58 -14.58
CA THR A 148 9.29 0.86 -15.18
C THR A 148 8.73 -0.25 -14.29
N GLY A 149 9.39 -0.57 -13.18
CA GLY A 149 8.96 -1.61 -12.26
C GLY A 149 7.89 -1.13 -11.27
N GLY A 150 7.39 -2.04 -10.47
CA GLY A 150 6.43 -1.75 -9.43
C GLY A 150 5.05 -1.34 -9.92
N PHE A 151 4.35 -0.54 -9.11
CA PHE A 151 3.00 -0.06 -9.39
C PHE A 151 2.73 1.26 -8.65
N GLY A 152 1.57 1.86 -8.90
CA GLY A 152 1.16 3.09 -8.20
C GLY A 152 2.12 4.25 -8.46
N TYR A 153 2.59 4.87 -7.39
CA TYR A 153 3.47 6.03 -7.43
C TYR A 153 4.97 5.68 -7.47
N ASP A 154 5.33 4.41 -7.57
CA ASP A 154 6.73 3.94 -7.57
C ASP A 154 7.65 4.70 -8.52
N PRO A 155 7.23 5.07 -9.76
CA PRO A 155 8.10 5.81 -10.68
C PRO A 155 8.49 7.22 -10.25
N VAL A 156 7.78 7.83 -9.32
CA VAL A 156 8.07 9.18 -8.83
C VAL A 156 8.55 9.22 -7.38
N PHE A 157 8.49 8.09 -6.68
CA PHE A 157 8.95 7.99 -5.31
C PHE A 157 10.44 7.63 -5.27
N TYR A 158 11.26 8.60 -4.88
CA TYR A 158 12.72 8.51 -4.90
C TYR A 158 13.29 8.29 -3.49
N LEU A 159 14.25 7.39 -3.41
CA LEU A 159 15.00 7.06 -2.19
C LEU A 159 16.38 7.68 -2.28
N PRO A 160 16.67 8.79 -1.57
CA PRO A 160 17.96 9.47 -1.66
C PRO A 160 19.15 8.57 -1.30
N GLU A 161 19.00 7.70 -0.31
CA GLU A 161 20.07 6.80 0.16
C GLU A 161 20.48 5.75 -0.87
N LEU A 162 19.56 5.37 -1.77
CA LEU A 162 19.80 4.39 -2.83
C LEU A 162 20.00 5.03 -4.20
N GLU A 163 19.76 6.33 -4.33
CA GLU A 163 19.77 7.07 -5.59
C GLU A 163 18.88 6.45 -6.68
N LYS A 164 17.77 5.82 -6.26
CA LYS A 164 16.80 5.12 -7.12
C LYS A 164 15.36 5.48 -6.75
N THR A 165 14.47 5.39 -7.73
CA THR A 165 13.03 5.31 -7.44
C THR A 165 12.63 3.88 -7.07
N TYR A 166 11.46 3.73 -6.45
CA TYR A 166 10.89 2.39 -6.20
C TYR A 166 10.72 1.57 -7.50
N ALA A 167 10.40 2.24 -8.61
CA ALA A 167 10.29 1.59 -9.92
C ALA A 167 11.63 1.12 -10.51
N GLU A 168 12.75 1.59 -10.00
CA GLU A 168 14.10 1.17 -10.41
C GLU A 168 14.69 0.08 -9.50
N LEU A 169 14.02 -0.25 -8.40
CA LEU A 169 14.46 -1.32 -7.50
C LEU A 169 14.08 -2.70 -8.05
N ALA A 170 14.97 -3.68 -7.82
CA ALA A 170 14.58 -5.08 -7.96
C ALA A 170 13.52 -5.46 -6.90
N PRO A 171 12.64 -6.45 -7.16
CA PRO A 171 11.62 -6.86 -6.19
C PRO A 171 12.19 -7.19 -4.80
N GLU A 172 13.37 -7.83 -4.74
CA GLU A 172 14.03 -8.18 -3.49
C GLU A 172 14.52 -6.94 -2.73
N GLU A 173 15.06 -5.94 -3.45
CA GLU A 173 15.49 -4.68 -2.87
C GLU A 173 14.29 -3.91 -2.28
N LYS A 174 13.17 -3.87 -3.03
CA LYS A 174 11.93 -3.22 -2.59
C LYS A 174 11.35 -3.91 -1.35
N ASN A 175 11.27 -5.25 -1.34
CA ASN A 175 10.74 -6.01 -0.22
C ASN A 175 11.57 -5.82 1.07
N ALA A 176 12.88 -5.59 0.94
CA ALA A 176 13.77 -5.38 2.10
C ALA A 176 13.52 -4.05 2.83
N ILE A 177 12.87 -3.07 2.18
CA ILE A 177 12.63 -1.72 2.72
C ILE A 177 11.13 -1.37 2.86
N TYR A 178 10.25 -2.25 2.41
CA TYR A 178 8.81 -2.00 2.35
C TYR A 178 8.12 -2.12 3.72
N LEU A 179 8.79 -2.72 4.70
CA LEU A 179 8.23 -2.95 6.05
C LEU A 179 9.16 -2.48 7.15
#